data_fb7e9dc7c6b81897d3575c9833a84986
#
_entry.id   fb7e9dc7c6b81897d3575c9833a84986
#
_cell.length_a   1.000
_cell.length_b   1.000
_cell.length_c   1.000
_cell.angle_alpha   90.00
_cell.angle_beta   90.00
_cell.angle_gamma   90.00
#
_symmetry.space_group_name_H-M   'P 1'
#
loop_
_entity.id
_entity.type
_entity.pdbx_description
1 polymer ?
#
loop_
_entity_poly.entity_id
_entity_poly.type
_entity_poly.pdbx_seq_one_letter_code
_entity_poly.pdbx_strand_id
1 'polypeptide(L)'
;MSSSIPSGDGTEIIVATAHSQLRVQFEVIELRVTSGPDAGQEASLGLPTVRIGTAADNDLVLTDRAISRRHAEIRMTPEGLLLRDLGSTNGTFINDVRITEAYVPEHAECRLGYSRVLIRQHTEERKVAVPRQ
;
A
#
# COMPACT_ATOMS: atom_id res chain seq x y z
N MET A 1 -10.68 -15.47 30.00
CA MET A 1 -9.38 -14.85 29.69
C MET A 1 -9.10 -14.88 28.21
N SER A 2 -8.78 -13.76 27.69
CA SER A 2 -8.39 -13.70 26.31
C SER A 2 -6.91 -14.07 26.18
N SER A 3 -6.58 -14.85 25.18
CA SER A 3 -5.21 -15.14 24.85
C SER A 3 -4.92 -14.57 23.46
N SER A 4 -3.80 -13.94 23.31
CA SER A 4 -3.34 -13.48 22.01
C SER A 4 -2.17 -14.34 21.57
N ILE A 5 -2.22 -14.76 20.33
CA ILE A 5 -1.16 -15.57 19.73
C ILE A 5 -0.57 -14.77 18.59
N PRO A 6 0.63 -14.23 18.75
CA PRO A 6 1.25 -13.54 17.64
C PRO A 6 1.63 -14.54 16.55
N SER A 7 1.42 -14.15 15.30
CA SER A 7 1.91 -14.93 14.19
C SER A 7 3.43 -14.83 14.10
N GLY A 8 4.05 -15.80 13.47
CA GLY A 8 5.51 -15.88 13.42
C GLY A 8 6.19 -14.72 12.70
N ASP A 9 5.50 -14.06 11.79
CA ASP A 9 6.07 -12.94 11.03
C ASP A 9 5.68 -11.56 11.61
N GLY A 10 4.85 -11.53 12.66
CA GLY A 10 4.45 -10.29 13.31
C GLY A 10 3.50 -9.41 12.52
N THR A 11 3.05 -9.82 11.36
CA THR A 11 2.13 -9.03 10.54
C THR A 11 0.68 -9.32 10.86
N GLU A 12 0.40 -10.35 11.62
CA GLU A 12 -0.96 -10.79 11.91
C GLU A 12 -1.08 -11.19 13.37
N ILE A 13 -2.10 -10.67 14.03
CA ILE A 13 -2.44 -11.03 15.40
C ILE A 13 -3.86 -11.53 15.42
N ILE A 14 -4.05 -12.71 16.00
CA ILE A 14 -5.37 -13.31 16.13
C ILE A 14 -5.75 -13.33 17.61
N VAL A 15 -6.89 -12.74 17.92
CA VAL A 15 -7.43 -12.71 19.29
C VAL A 15 -8.78 -13.43 19.30
N ALA A 16 -8.86 -14.50 20.08
CA ALA A 16 -10.13 -15.21 20.25
C ALA A 16 -11.00 -14.51 21.29
N THR A 17 -12.28 -14.38 20.99
CA THR A 17 -13.25 -13.78 21.92
C THR A 17 -14.24 -14.84 22.40
N ALA A 18 -14.96 -14.52 23.50
CA ALA A 18 -15.94 -15.42 24.09
C ALA A 18 -17.15 -15.73 23.19
N HIS A 19 -17.36 -14.94 22.14
CA HIS A 19 -18.49 -15.09 21.24
C HIS A 19 -18.13 -15.79 19.93
N SER A 20 -17.03 -16.53 19.90
CA SER A 20 -16.57 -17.24 18.69
C SER A 20 -16.26 -16.29 17.54
N GLN A 21 -15.74 -15.11 17.88
CA GLN A 21 -15.26 -14.14 16.90
C GLN A 21 -13.75 -14.01 17.02
N LEU A 22 -13.10 -13.85 15.88
CA LEU A 22 -11.69 -13.55 15.80
C LEU A 22 -11.51 -12.11 15.35
N ARG A 23 -10.51 -11.44 15.94
CA ARG A 23 -10.05 -10.15 15.45
C ARG A 23 -8.72 -10.38 14.74
N VAL A 24 -8.67 -10.01 13.49
CA VAL A 24 -7.48 -10.17 12.66
C VAL A 24 -6.95 -8.77 12.34
N GLN A 25 -5.69 -8.55 12.66
CA GLN A 25 -4.99 -7.33 12.31
C GLN A 25 -4.06 -7.62 11.14
N PHE A 26 -4.09 -6.78 10.13
CA PHE A 26 -3.21 -6.93 8.98
C PHE A 26 -2.79 -5.56 8.44
N GLU A 27 -1.64 -5.55 7.79
CA GLU A 27 -1.10 -4.33 7.23
C GLU A 27 -1.62 -4.11 5.82
N VAL A 28 -1.95 -2.87 5.51
CA VAL A 28 -2.37 -2.46 4.17
C VAL A 28 -1.51 -1.30 3.68
N ILE A 29 -1.41 -1.19 2.38
CA ILE A 29 -0.80 -0.03 1.73
C ILE A 29 -1.95 0.89 1.31
N GLU A 30 -1.97 2.10 1.87
CA GLU A 30 -2.95 3.12 1.54
C GLU A 30 -2.37 4.09 0.54
N LEU A 31 -3.14 4.36 -0.51
CA LEU A 31 -2.76 5.27 -1.57
C LEU A 31 -3.86 6.31 -1.74
N ARG A 32 -3.48 7.58 -1.86
CA ARG A 32 -4.39 8.65 -2.19
C ARG A 32 -3.78 9.55 -3.25
N VAL A 33 -4.46 9.70 -4.36
CA VAL A 33 -4.03 10.62 -5.42
C VAL A 33 -4.51 12.02 -5.05
N THR A 34 -3.57 12.93 -4.80
CA THR A 34 -3.87 14.28 -4.31
C THR A 34 -3.89 15.32 -5.41
N SER A 35 -3.21 15.06 -6.54
CA SER A 35 -3.27 15.95 -7.69
C SER A 35 -3.05 15.16 -8.98
N GLY A 36 -3.41 15.77 -10.11
CA GLY A 36 -3.36 15.14 -11.42
C GLY A 36 -4.74 14.73 -11.90
N PRO A 37 -4.83 14.07 -13.06
CA PRO A 37 -6.13 13.70 -13.66
C PRO A 37 -6.98 12.78 -12.79
N ASP A 38 -6.35 11.97 -11.95
CA ASP A 38 -7.05 11.01 -11.09
C ASP A 38 -7.17 11.49 -9.64
N ALA A 39 -7.01 12.79 -9.39
CA ALA A 39 -7.09 13.34 -8.04
C ALA A 39 -8.39 12.93 -7.35
N GLY A 40 -8.30 12.48 -6.11
CA GLY A 40 -9.43 11.97 -5.34
C GLY A 40 -9.53 10.45 -5.33
N GLN A 41 -8.82 9.76 -6.21
CA GLN A 41 -8.80 8.30 -6.20
C GLN A 41 -8.04 7.79 -4.96
N GLU A 42 -8.60 6.79 -4.31
CA GLU A 42 -8.01 6.16 -3.13
C GLU A 42 -8.00 4.65 -3.30
N ALA A 43 -7.03 4.01 -2.69
CA ALA A 43 -6.96 2.56 -2.63
C ALA A 43 -6.36 2.14 -1.29
N SER A 44 -6.84 1.01 -0.77
CA SER A 44 -6.33 0.40 0.45
C SER A 44 -6.15 -1.08 0.13
N LEU A 45 -4.90 -1.50 0.05
CA LEU A 45 -4.55 -2.80 -0.51
C LEU A 45 -3.76 -3.63 0.50
N GLY A 46 -4.32 -4.78 0.85
CA GLY A 46 -3.67 -5.76 1.74
C GLY A 46 -2.72 -6.67 0.99
N LEU A 47 -1.89 -6.10 0.13
CA LEU A 47 -0.94 -6.84 -0.70
C LEU A 47 0.49 -6.53 -0.26
N PRO A 48 1.40 -7.53 -0.33
CA PRO A 48 2.80 -7.27 -0.02
C PRO A 48 3.49 -6.38 -1.04
N THR A 49 2.98 -6.35 -2.27
CA THR A 49 3.50 -5.53 -3.35
C THR A 49 2.34 -4.92 -4.12
N VAL A 50 2.40 -3.62 -4.36
CA VAL A 50 1.40 -2.86 -5.11
C VAL A 50 2.06 -2.25 -6.32
N ARG A 51 1.48 -2.46 -7.50
CA ARG A 51 1.99 -1.93 -8.75
C ARG A 51 1.12 -0.79 -9.25
N ILE A 52 1.77 0.25 -9.74
CA ILE A 52 1.14 1.49 -10.20
C ILE A 52 1.54 1.77 -11.64
N GLY A 53 0.57 2.12 -12.45
CA GLY A 53 0.81 2.50 -13.84
C GLY A 53 -0.50 2.66 -14.60
N THR A 54 -0.39 2.87 -15.90
CA THR A 54 -1.58 3.06 -16.75
C THR A 54 -2.10 1.75 -17.33
N ALA A 55 -1.35 0.67 -17.29
CA ALA A 55 -1.83 -0.63 -17.75
C ALA A 55 -2.91 -1.18 -16.82
N ALA A 56 -3.90 -1.85 -17.40
CA ALA A 56 -5.09 -2.31 -16.67
C ALA A 56 -4.78 -3.39 -15.62
N ASP A 57 -3.65 -4.06 -15.72
CA ASP A 57 -3.26 -5.11 -14.76
C ASP A 57 -2.48 -4.59 -13.56
N ASN A 58 -2.31 -3.28 -13.42
CA ASN A 58 -1.75 -2.69 -12.21
C ASN A 58 -2.77 -2.73 -11.06
N ASP A 59 -2.29 -2.68 -9.84
CA ASP A 59 -3.15 -2.62 -8.66
C ASP A 59 -3.76 -1.23 -8.49
N LEU A 60 -3.02 -0.18 -8.83
CA LEU A 60 -3.53 1.17 -8.95
C LEU A 60 -3.36 1.62 -10.40
N VAL A 61 -4.48 1.78 -11.11
CA VAL A 61 -4.49 2.17 -12.52
C VAL A 61 -4.77 3.66 -12.59
N LEU A 62 -3.84 4.40 -13.19
CA LEU A 62 -3.95 5.84 -13.35
C LEU A 62 -4.08 6.20 -14.84
N THR A 63 -4.72 7.34 -15.13
CA THR A 63 -4.96 7.77 -16.51
C THR A 63 -4.03 8.89 -16.96
N ASP A 64 -3.09 9.30 -16.11
CA ASP A 64 -2.12 10.35 -16.40
C ASP A 64 -1.22 9.95 -17.56
N ARG A 65 -1.19 10.77 -18.62
CA ARG A 65 -0.44 10.49 -19.85
C ARG A 65 1.08 10.49 -19.66
N ALA A 66 1.57 11.13 -18.60
CA ALA A 66 2.99 11.13 -18.26
C ALA A 66 3.41 9.93 -17.41
N ILE A 67 2.48 9.08 -17.04
CA ILE A 67 2.74 7.85 -16.29
C ILE A 67 2.93 6.70 -17.27
N SER A 68 3.96 5.90 -17.05
CA SER A 68 4.23 4.71 -17.87
C SER A 68 3.23 3.60 -17.56
N ARG A 69 3.09 2.67 -18.48
CA ARG A 69 2.18 1.52 -18.32
C ARG A 69 2.51 0.74 -17.06
N ARG A 70 3.80 0.49 -16.81
CA ARG A 70 4.33 -0.07 -15.57
C ARG A 70 5.32 0.95 -15.04
N HIS A 71 4.88 1.74 -14.07
CA HIS A 71 5.64 2.91 -13.65
C HIS A 71 6.44 2.65 -12.38
N ALA A 72 5.79 2.15 -11.34
CA ALA A 72 6.42 1.96 -10.05
C ALA A 72 5.78 0.80 -9.30
N GLU A 73 6.49 0.30 -8.29
CA GLU A 73 5.93 -0.65 -7.35
C GLU A 73 6.28 -0.25 -5.93
N ILE A 74 5.41 -0.60 -5.00
CA ILE A 74 5.62 -0.40 -3.58
C ILE A 74 5.62 -1.76 -2.93
N ARG A 75 6.65 -2.05 -2.14
CA ARG A 75 6.75 -3.32 -1.43
C ARG A 75 6.83 -3.08 0.07
N MET A 76 6.06 -3.86 0.81
CA MET A 76 6.15 -3.89 2.26
C MET A 76 7.40 -4.63 2.68
N THR A 77 8.23 -4.00 3.52
CA THR A 77 9.42 -4.63 4.08
C THR A 77 9.44 -4.42 5.59
N PRO A 78 10.27 -5.16 6.34
CA PRO A 78 10.41 -4.92 7.77
C PRO A 78 10.86 -3.50 8.12
N GLU A 79 11.56 -2.83 7.20
CA GLU A 79 12.07 -1.47 7.41
C GLU A 79 11.08 -0.39 6.95
N GLY A 80 10.00 -0.76 6.29
CA GLY A 80 8.99 0.18 5.80
C GLY A 80 8.56 -0.10 4.38
N LEU A 81 7.92 0.89 3.76
CA LEU A 81 7.47 0.78 2.38
C LEU A 81 8.59 1.19 1.43
N LEU A 82 8.94 0.29 0.54
CA LEU A 82 9.99 0.51 -0.46
C LEU A 82 9.36 0.83 -1.80
N LEU A 83 9.56 2.06 -2.28
CA LEU A 83 9.09 2.52 -3.58
C LEU A 83 10.19 2.34 -4.61
N ARG A 84 9.86 1.68 -5.71
CA ARG A 84 10.81 1.41 -6.79
C ARG A 84 10.27 1.86 -8.13
N ASP A 85 11.08 2.61 -8.88
CA ASP A 85 10.77 2.96 -10.25
C ASP A 85 11.03 1.76 -11.16
N LEU A 86 10.10 1.45 -12.05
CA LEU A 86 10.20 0.29 -12.95
C LEU A 86 10.73 0.68 -14.33
N GLY A 87 11.65 1.63 -14.38
CA GLY A 87 12.20 2.11 -15.65
C GLY A 87 11.24 3.04 -16.38
N SER A 88 10.51 3.85 -15.63
CA SER A 88 9.53 4.77 -16.21
C SER A 88 10.17 5.81 -17.13
N THR A 89 9.39 6.32 -18.07
CA THR A 89 9.88 7.34 -19.00
C THR A 89 10.18 8.66 -18.29
N ASN A 90 9.33 9.08 -17.36
CA ASN A 90 9.43 10.40 -16.73
C ASN A 90 9.93 10.38 -15.30
N GLY A 91 10.16 9.21 -14.74
CA GLY A 91 10.72 9.07 -13.41
C GLY A 91 9.69 9.05 -12.28
N THR A 92 10.18 8.66 -11.13
CA THR A 92 9.45 8.63 -9.86
C THR A 92 10.20 9.50 -8.87
N PHE A 93 9.46 10.32 -8.10
CA PHE A 93 10.04 11.32 -7.21
C PHE A 93 9.45 11.22 -5.81
N ILE A 94 10.28 11.41 -4.80
CA ILE A 94 9.87 11.58 -3.40
C ILE A 94 10.36 12.94 -2.95
N ASN A 95 9.44 13.81 -2.51
CA ASN A 95 9.77 15.19 -2.08
C ASN A 95 10.64 15.89 -3.13
N ASP A 96 10.25 15.76 -4.39
CA ASP A 96 10.91 16.36 -5.56
C ASP A 96 12.31 15.82 -5.85
N VAL A 97 12.72 14.74 -5.19
CA VAL A 97 13.98 14.05 -5.50
C VAL A 97 13.70 12.82 -6.34
N ARG A 98 14.32 12.72 -7.49
CA ARG A 98 14.18 11.54 -8.35
C ARG A 98 14.82 10.32 -7.69
N ILE A 99 14.10 9.20 -7.67
CA ILE A 99 14.59 7.98 -7.07
C ILE A 99 14.56 6.83 -8.07
N THR A 100 15.45 5.88 -7.90
CA THR A 100 15.31 4.55 -8.50
C THR A 100 14.65 3.60 -7.52
N GLU A 101 15.04 3.68 -6.25
CA GLU A 101 14.47 2.90 -5.17
C GLU A 101 14.73 3.64 -3.85
N ALA A 102 13.70 3.79 -3.04
CA ALA A 102 13.84 4.45 -1.75
C ALA A 102 12.70 4.07 -0.81
N TYR A 103 12.98 4.09 0.48
CA TYR A 103 11.93 3.98 1.48
C TYR A 103 11.11 5.25 1.52
N VAL A 104 9.78 5.11 1.62
CA VAL A 104 8.85 6.23 1.65
C VAL A 104 8.81 6.79 3.08
N PRO A 105 9.27 8.04 3.30
CA PRO A 105 9.13 8.66 4.61
C PRO A 105 7.67 8.91 4.97
N GLU A 106 7.36 8.97 6.27
CA GLU A 106 6.03 9.37 6.72
C GLU A 106 5.65 10.73 6.15
N HIS A 107 4.40 10.85 5.72
CA HIS A 107 3.84 12.08 5.15
C HIS A 107 4.55 12.56 3.89
N ALA A 108 5.36 11.69 3.26
CA ALA A 108 6.00 12.06 2.01
C ALA A 108 4.99 12.05 0.87
N GLU A 109 5.16 12.99 -0.04
CA GLU A 109 4.40 13.06 -1.28
C GLU A 109 5.26 12.53 -2.40
N CYS A 110 4.73 11.54 -3.13
CA CYS A 110 5.40 10.94 -4.26
C CYS A 110 4.81 11.49 -5.53
N ARG A 111 5.64 11.69 -6.54
CA ARG A 111 5.19 12.19 -7.84
C ARG A 111 5.52 11.18 -8.92
N LEU A 112 4.51 10.87 -9.71
CA LEU A 112 4.59 10.04 -10.90
C LEU A 112 3.91 10.83 -12.02
N GLY A 113 4.62 11.16 -13.09
CA GLY A 113 4.07 12.02 -14.13
C GLY A 113 3.65 13.37 -13.58
N TYR A 114 2.41 13.75 -13.84
CA TYR A 114 1.80 14.98 -13.30
C TYR A 114 1.03 14.71 -12.00
N SER A 115 0.99 13.46 -11.57
CA SER A 115 0.18 13.05 -10.43
C SER A 115 1.00 13.02 -9.16
N ARG A 116 0.37 13.39 -8.04
CA ARG A 116 0.94 13.27 -6.71
C ARG A 116 0.15 12.26 -5.92
N VAL A 117 0.85 11.42 -5.21
CA VAL A 117 0.26 10.30 -4.47
C VAL A 117 0.84 10.27 -3.07
N LEU A 118 -0.05 10.25 -2.09
CA LEU A 118 0.33 9.96 -0.70
C LEU A 118 0.31 8.46 -0.52
N ILE A 119 1.37 7.94 0.05
CA ILE A 119 1.58 6.51 0.27
C ILE A 119 1.84 6.30 1.75
N ARG A 120 1.07 5.41 2.38
CA ARG A 120 1.37 5.09 3.77
C ARG A 120 0.97 3.65 4.11
N GLN A 121 1.59 3.13 5.15
CA GLN A 121 1.25 1.85 5.72
C GLN A 121 0.24 2.05 6.84
N HIS A 122 -0.77 1.19 6.88
CA HIS A 122 -1.85 1.30 7.84
C HIS A 122 -2.22 -0.09 8.33
N THR A 123 -2.53 -0.20 9.61
CA THR A 123 -3.02 -1.45 10.20
C THR A 123 -4.53 -1.44 10.22
N GLU A 124 -5.14 -2.47 9.66
CA GLU A 124 -6.58 -2.67 9.71
C GLU A 124 -6.91 -3.82 10.63
N GLU A 125 -8.05 -3.72 11.30
CA GLU A 125 -8.60 -4.78 12.13
C GLU A 125 -9.91 -5.23 11.54
N ARG A 126 -10.10 -6.55 11.45
CA ARG A 126 -11.33 -7.13 10.97
C ARG A 126 -11.81 -8.21 11.94
N LYS A 127 -13.09 -8.21 12.25
CA LYS A 127 -13.72 -9.27 13.01
C LYS A 127 -14.20 -10.34 12.04
N VAL A 128 -13.85 -11.58 12.35
CA VAL A 128 -14.22 -12.72 11.52
C VAL A 128 -14.96 -13.70 12.41
N ALA A 129 -16.12 -14.17 11.94
CA ALA A 129 -16.86 -15.20 12.66
C ALA A 129 -16.11 -16.52 12.57
N VAL A 130 -15.98 -17.20 13.71
CA VAL A 130 -15.36 -18.52 13.77
C VAL A 130 -16.44 -19.56 13.50
N PRO A 131 -16.26 -20.47 12.53
CA PRO A 131 -17.22 -21.53 12.29
C PRO A 131 -17.37 -22.42 13.52
N ARG A 132 -18.59 -22.79 13.85
CA ARG A 132 -18.86 -23.78 14.89
C ARG A 132 -18.76 -25.17 14.31
N GLN A 133 -18.18 -26.04 15.09
CA GLN A 133 -18.12 -27.46 14.76
C GLN A 133 -19.14 -28.27 15.57
#